data_8c90e09f5beedd7c01dd40343be6d88c
#
_entry.id   8c90e09f5beedd7c01dd40343be6d88c
#
_cell.length_a   1.000
_cell.length_b   1.000
_cell.length_c   1.000
_cell.angle_alpha   90.00
_cell.angle_beta   90.00
_cell.angle_gamma   90.00
#
_symmetry.space_group_name_H-M   'P 1'
#
loop_
_entity.id
_entity.type
_entity.pdbx_description
1 polymer ?
#
loop_
_entity_poly.entity_id
_entity_poly.type
_entity_poly.pdbx_seq_one_letter_code
_entity_poly.pdbx_strand_id
1 'polypeptide(L)'
;VLDWASMPDPFRQYTGVPVLDLPADPPNPEMSALDVLLGTSGTTSVVDGPLFLSQLLFYSASISACKRVPSTGYEYALRVNPSSGNLHPTEFHFITHGLRDWPDGAYHYDPSRHMA
;
A
#
# COMPACT_ATOMS: atom_id res chain seq x y z
N VAL A 1 6.01 22.30 22.76
CA VAL A 1 6.95 22.20 21.64
C VAL A 1 6.93 20.73 21.17
N LEU A 2 6.71 20.51 19.88
CA LEU A 2 6.75 19.16 19.30
C LEU A 2 8.20 18.66 19.33
N ASP A 3 8.39 17.47 19.88
CA ASP A 3 9.69 16.81 19.88
C ASP A 3 9.85 15.96 18.61
N TRP A 4 10.45 16.55 17.60
CA TRP A 4 10.70 15.88 16.32
C TRP A 4 11.75 14.78 16.41
N ALA A 5 12.61 14.79 17.44
CA ALA A 5 13.65 13.79 17.60
C ALA A 5 13.10 12.44 18.07
N SER A 6 11.94 12.44 18.71
CA SER A 6 11.26 11.22 19.17
C SER A 6 10.10 10.79 18.27
N MET A 7 9.98 11.38 17.07
CA MET A 7 8.94 10.99 16.11
C MET A 7 9.16 9.51 15.68
N PRO A 8 8.13 8.67 15.78
CA PRO A 8 8.24 7.28 15.35
C PRO A 8 8.47 7.19 13.83
N ASP A 9 9.10 6.09 13.40
CA ASP A 9 9.24 5.79 11.99
C ASP A 9 7.84 5.68 11.35
N PRO A 10 7.57 6.41 10.25
CA PRO A 10 6.30 6.35 9.55
C PRO A 10 6.02 5.00 8.87
N PHE A 11 7.03 4.13 8.76
CA PHE A 11 6.92 2.79 8.17
C PHE A 11 7.13 1.73 9.24
N ARG A 12 6.02 1.15 9.72
CA ARG A 12 6.09 0.04 10.66
C ARG A 12 6.66 -1.20 9.97
N GLN A 13 7.66 -1.81 10.57
CA GLN A 13 8.25 -3.07 10.10
C GLN A 13 8.18 -4.14 11.18
N TYR A 14 7.90 -5.37 10.74
CA TYR A 14 7.99 -6.55 11.58
C TYR A 14 9.28 -7.31 11.23
N THR A 15 10.06 -7.65 12.25
CA THR A 15 11.32 -8.42 12.11
C THR A 15 11.09 -9.88 12.41
N GLY A 16 11.82 -10.76 11.70
CA GLY A 16 11.77 -12.21 11.94
C GLY A 16 10.50 -12.91 11.42
N VAL A 17 9.71 -12.24 10.61
CA VAL A 17 8.55 -12.83 9.91
C VAL A 17 8.88 -13.09 8.45
N PRO A 18 8.27 -14.10 7.81
CA PRO A 18 8.35 -14.28 6.37
C PRO A 18 7.82 -13.05 5.65
N VAL A 19 8.39 -12.75 4.47
CA VAL A 19 7.96 -11.64 3.61
C VAL A 19 7.64 -12.20 2.24
N LEU A 20 6.56 -11.74 1.65
CA LEU A 20 6.14 -12.09 0.29
C LEU A 20 6.20 -10.85 -0.60
N ASP A 21 6.89 -10.98 -1.72
CA ASP A 21 6.99 -9.92 -2.71
C ASP A 21 5.67 -9.74 -3.46
N LEU A 22 5.28 -8.48 -3.63
CA LEU A 22 4.20 -8.09 -4.52
C LEU A 22 4.77 -7.60 -5.86
N PRO A 23 4.10 -7.83 -6.99
CA PRO A 23 4.50 -7.23 -8.27
C PRO A 23 4.69 -5.71 -8.14
N ALA A 24 5.91 -5.22 -8.41
CA ALA A 24 6.29 -3.83 -8.11
C ALA A 24 5.63 -2.79 -9.04
N ASP A 25 5.20 -3.21 -10.22
CA ASP A 25 4.57 -2.35 -11.23
C ASP A 25 3.27 -3.01 -11.74
N PRO A 26 2.20 -3.00 -10.94
CA PRO A 26 0.95 -3.60 -11.35
C PRO A 26 0.32 -2.79 -12.49
N PRO A 27 -0.26 -3.46 -13.51
CA PRO A 27 -0.89 -2.77 -14.61
C PRO A 27 -2.05 -1.88 -14.13
N ASN A 28 -2.30 -0.81 -14.88
CA ASN A 28 -3.46 0.04 -14.61
C ASN A 28 -4.76 -0.78 -14.74
N PRO A 29 -5.73 -0.52 -13.85
CA PRO A 29 -7.07 -1.08 -14.03
C PRO A 29 -7.64 -0.67 -15.40
N GLU A 30 -8.19 -1.64 -16.15
CA GLU A 30 -8.81 -1.37 -17.44
C GLU A 30 -10.18 -0.68 -17.32
N MET A 31 -10.79 -0.78 -16.13
CA MET A 31 -12.11 -0.21 -15.89
C MET A 31 -12.04 1.25 -15.43
N SER A 32 -12.94 2.06 -15.95
CA SER A 32 -13.16 3.42 -15.47
C SER A 32 -13.66 3.39 -14.03
N ALA A 33 -13.05 4.18 -13.14
CA ALA A 33 -13.53 4.33 -11.76
C ALA A 33 -14.98 4.82 -11.70
N LEU A 34 -15.39 5.66 -12.64
CA LEU A 34 -16.76 6.15 -12.72
C LEU A 34 -17.75 5.03 -13.06
N ASP A 35 -17.40 4.15 -13.99
CA ASP A 35 -18.26 3.02 -14.36
C ASP A 35 -18.41 2.03 -13.20
N VAL A 36 -17.34 1.81 -12.43
CA VAL A 36 -17.39 1.00 -11.20
C VAL A 36 -18.33 1.62 -10.18
N LEU A 37 -18.20 2.92 -9.91
CA LEU A 37 -19.05 3.65 -8.95
C LEU A 37 -20.52 3.69 -9.36
N LEU A 38 -20.82 3.75 -10.66
CA LEU A 38 -22.16 3.73 -11.21
C LEU A 38 -22.73 2.31 -11.35
N GLY A 39 -21.94 1.27 -11.08
CA GLY A 39 -22.36 -0.12 -11.25
C GLY A 39 -22.60 -0.54 -12.71
N THR A 40 -22.03 0.20 -13.65
CA THR A 40 -22.14 -0.08 -15.10
C THR A 40 -21.01 -0.95 -15.64
N SER A 41 -20.01 -1.26 -14.81
CA SER A 41 -18.90 -2.12 -15.16
C SER A 41 -19.32 -3.59 -15.24
N GLY A 42 -18.86 -4.26 -16.30
CA GLY A 42 -19.02 -5.71 -16.44
C GLY A 42 -18.16 -6.49 -15.42
N THR A 43 -18.37 -7.80 -15.35
CA THR A 43 -17.51 -8.71 -14.57
C THR A 43 -16.09 -8.72 -15.13
N THR A 44 -15.11 -8.42 -14.29
CA THR A 44 -13.70 -8.60 -14.61
C THR A 44 -13.31 -10.07 -14.62
N SER A 45 -12.35 -10.42 -15.47
CA SER A 45 -11.66 -11.70 -15.41
C SER A 45 -10.98 -11.87 -14.05
N VAL A 46 -10.94 -13.12 -13.58
CA VAL A 46 -10.22 -13.47 -12.34
C VAL A 46 -8.74 -13.14 -12.53
N VAL A 47 -8.27 -12.14 -11.82
CA VAL A 47 -6.84 -11.77 -11.75
C VAL A 47 -6.14 -12.77 -10.83
N ASP A 48 -4.90 -13.08 -11.09
CA ASP A 48 -4.10 -13.90 -10.19
C ASP A 48 -3.94 -13.20 -8.82
N GLY A 49 -3.78 -13.97 -7.75
CA GLY A 49 -3.82 -13.44 -6.38
C GLY A 49 -2.76 -12.39 -6.08
N PRO A 50 -1.47 -12.63 -6.37
CA PRO A 50 -0.41 -11.65 -6.18
C PRO A 50 -0.65 -10.34 -6.93
N LEU A 51 -1.10 -10.42 -8.17
CA LEU A 51 -1.37 -9.25 -9.00
C LEU A 51 -2.56 -8.45 -8.47
N PHE A 52 -3.64 -9.12 -8.05
CA PHE A 52 -4.78 -8.47 -7.43
C PHE A 52 -4.40 -7.73 -6.15
N LEU A 53 -3.65 -8.39 -5.26
CA LEU A 53 -3.17 -7.77 -4.02
C LEU A 53 -2.26 -6.58 -4.31
N SER A 54 -1.34 -6.74 -5.26
CA SER A 54 -0.46 -5.64 -5.67
C SER A 54 -1.26 -4.44 -6.17
N GLN A 55 -2.20 -4.63 -7.10
CA GLN A 55 -3.04 -3.55 -7.61
C GLN A 55 -3.83 -2.87 -6.49
N LEU A 56 -4.50 -3.66 -5.64
CA LEU A 56 -5.29 -3.14 -4.53
C LEU A 56 -4.45 -2.27 -3.60
N LEU A 57 -3.30 -2.76 -3.16
CA LEU A 57 -2.43 -2.08 -2.19
C LEU A 57 -1.68 -0.91 -2.84
N PHE A 58 -1.26 -1.05 -4.10
CA PHE A 58 -0.59 0.01 -4.85
C PHE A 58 -1.49 1.25 -4.99
N TYR A 59 -2.74 1.06 -5.42
CA TYR A 59 -3.67 2.18 -5.64
C TYR A 59 -4.38 2.67 -4.38
N SER A 60 -4.24 2.01 -3.23
CA SER A 60 -4.87 2.42 -1.98
C SER A 60 -3.91 2.88 -0.89
N ALA A 61 -2.70 2.34 -0.80
CA ALA A 61 -1.84 2.49 0.38
C ALA A 61 -0.35 2.68 0.10
N SER A 62 0.10 2.56 -1.17
CA SER A 62 1.51 2.70 -1.52
C SER A 62 2.04 4.13 -1.36
N ILE A 63 3.35 4.28 -1.51
CA ILE A 63 3.98 5.59 -1.63
C ILE A 63 3.58 6.22 -2.96
N SER A 64 2.95 7.39 -2.91
CA SER A 64 2.52 8.16 -4.09
C SER A 64 3.56 9.18 -4.55
N ALA A 65 4.41 9.66 -3.65
CA ALA A 65 5.49 10.58 -3.96
C ALA A 65 6.51 10.65 -2.82
N CYS A 66 7.76 10.96 -3.17
CA CYS A 66 8.78 11.38 -2.21
C CYS A 66 9.05 12.88 -2.39
N LYS A 67 9.13 13.60 -1.29
CA LYS A 67 9.41 15.04 -1.28
C LYS A 67 10.62 15.34 -0.42
N ARG A 68 11.33 16.40 -0.81
CA ARG A 68 12.48 16.92 -0.07
C ARG A 68 12.24 18.37 0.34
N VAL A 69 12.49 18.69 1.59
CA VAL A 69 12.45 20.06 2.10
C VAL A 69 13.76 20.77 1.73
N PRO A 70 13.75 21.80 0.87
CA PRO A 70 14.99 22.42 0.38
C PRO A 70 15.88 23.01 1.48
N SER A 71 15.27 23.57 2.53
CA SER A 71 15.99 24.23 3.60
C SER A 71 16.73 23.31 4.56
N THR A 72 16.26 22.07 4.73
CA THR A 72 16.81 21.10 5.70
C THR A 72 17.39 19.86 5.04
N GLY A 73 17.05 19.61 3.77
CA GLY A 73 17.37 18.38 3.08
C GLY A 73 16.56 17.17 3.55
N TYR A 74 15.62 17.37 4.50
CA TYR A 74 14.76 16.29 5.02
C TYR A 74 13.88 15.72 3.90
N GLU A 75 13.87 14.41 3.77
CA GLU A 75 13.04 13.68 2.81
C GLU A 75 11.90 12.97 3.53
N TYR A 76 10.73 12.98 2.91
CA TYR A 76 9.57 12.28 3.41
C TYR A 76 8.72 11.72 2.27
N ALA A 77 8.07 10.60 2.55
CA ALA A 77 7.15 9.94 1.62
C ALA A 77 5.70 10.40 1.88
N LEU A 78 4.94 10.51 0.80
CA LEU A 78 3.49 10.64 0.83
C LEU A 78 2.90 9.30 0.42
N ARG A 79 1.83 8.88 1.09
CA ARG A 79 1.07 7.67 0.71
C ARG A 79 -0.20 8.05 -0.04
N VAL A 80 -0.78 7.09 -0.75
CA VAL A 80 -2.08 7.27 -1.44
C VAL A 80 -3.19 7.55 -0.42
N ASN A 81 -3.22 6.81 0.69
CA ASN A 81 -4.14 7.07 1.79
C ASN A 81 -3.73 8.35 2.55
N PRO A 82 -4.65 9.31 2.74
CA PRO A 82 -4.34 10.55 3.45
C PRO A 82 -4.08 10.32 4.94
N SER A 83 -3.23 11.16 5.53
CA SER A 83 -2.98 11.17 6.96
C SER A 83 -2.73 12.59 7.45
N SER A 84 -3.32 12.96 8.59
CA SER A 84 -3.05 14.25 9.25
C SER A 84 -1.58 14.34 9.64
N GLY A 85 -0.92 15.43 9.25
CA GLY A 85 0.50 15.65 9.53
C GLY A 85 1.46 14.63 8.89
N ASN A 86 0.98 13.81 7.96
CA ASN A 86 1.74 12.72 7.33
C ASN A 86 2.29 11.69 8.32
N LEU A 87 1.63 11.50 9.47
CA LEU A 87 2.10 10.62 10.53
C LEU A 87 1.76 9.14 10.32
N HIS A 88 0.77 8.86 9.46
CA HIS A 88 0.33 7.52 9.07
C HIS A 88 0.17 6.52 10.25
N PRO A 89 -0.64 6.84 11.27
CA PRO A 89 -0.84 5.96 12.42
C PRO A 89 -1.63 4.69 12.09
N THR A 90 -2.29 4.68 10.93
CA THR A 90 -3.09 3.53 10.46
C THR A 90 -2.23 2.64 9.57
N GLU A 91 -2.12 1.38 9.96
CA GLU A 91 -1.42 0.34 9.22
C GLU A 91 -2.41 -0.58 8.50
N PHE A 92 -2.03 -1.08 7.34
CA PHE A 92 -2.85 -1.99 6.56
C PHE A 92 -2.52 -3.44 6.89
N HIS A 93 -3.50 -4.14 7.45
CA HIS A 93 -3.45 -5.58 7.64
C HIS A 93 -4.59 -6.21 6.85
N PHE A 94 -4.34 -7.38 6.27
CA PHE A 94 -5.34 -8.11 5.50
C PHE A 94 -5.24 -9.61 5.75
N ILE A 95 -6.33 -10.31 5.49
CA ILE A 95 -6.40 -11.77 5.59
C ILE A 95 -6.74 -12.31 4.21
N THR A 96 -6.02 -13.34 3.80
CA THR A 96 -6.29 -14.06 2.56
C THR A 96 -6.80 -15.46 2.86
N HIS A 97 -7.77 -15.90 2.05
CA HIS A 97 -8.26 -17.28 2.08
C HIS A 97 -8.67 -17.72 0.67
N GLY A 98 -8.08 -18.82 0.21
CA GLY A 98 -8.38 -19.41 -1.10
C GLY A 98 -7.99 -18.52 -2.29
N LEU A 99 -7.07 -17.58 -2.10
CA LEU A 99 -6.56 -16.75 -3.18
C LEU A 99 -5.53 -17.55 -4.00
N ARG A 100 -5.73 -17.60 -5.33
CA ARG A 100 -4.84 -18.37 -6.21
C ARG A 100 -3.42 -17.81 -6.16
N ASP A 101 -2.44 -18.70 -6.07
CA ASP A 101 -1.01 -18.41 -6.05
C ASP A 101 -0.55 -17.49 -4.90
N TRP A 102 -1.36 -17.42 -3.82
CA TRP A 102 -1.04 -16.70 -2.60
C TRP A 102 -1.42 -17.53 -1.36
N PRO A 103 -0.53 -17.71 -0.38
CA PRO A 103 -0.83 -18.49 0.81
C PRO A 103 -1.97 -17.89 1.66
N ASP A 104 -2.75 -18.76 2.30
CA ASP A 104 -3.71 -18.33 3.30
C ASP A 104 -2.98 -17.79 4.53
N GLY A 105 -3.44 -16.64 5.06
CA GLY A 105 -2.80 -16.06 6.23
C GLY A 105 -3.25 -14.64 6.54
N ALA A 106 -2.66 -14.11 7.60
CA ALA A 106 -2.77 -12.71 7.99
C ALA A 106 -1.47 -11.98 7.66
N TYR A 107 -1.58 -10.85 7.01
CA TYR A 107 -0.46 -10.10 6.46
C TYR A 107 -0.50 -8.65 6.91
N HIS A 108 0.69 -8.04 6.99
CA HIS A 108 0.89 -6.61 7.11
C HIS A 108 1.49 -6.08 5.82
N TYR A 109 0.92 -5.02 5.26
CA TYR A 109 1.48 -4.38 4.08
C TYR A 109 2.58 -3.38 4.46
N ASP A 110 3.77 -3.58 3.92
CA ASP A 110 4.89 -2.62 4.02
C ASP A 110 4.95 -1.75 2.75
N PRO A 111 4.46 -0.50 2.80
CA PRO A 111 4.47 0.37 1.63
C PRO A 111 5.87 0.84 1.23
N SER A 112 6.87 0.77 2.14
CA SER A 112 8.24 1.20 1.83
C SER A 112 8.94 0.25 0.86
N ARG A 113 8.52 -1.02 0.82
CA ARG A 113 9.08 -2.06 -0.03
C ARG A 113 8.08 -2.68 -0.99
N HIS A 114 6.80 -2.34 -0.87
CA HIS A 114 5.68 -2.95 -1.59
C HIS A 114 5.62 -4.48 -1.40
N MET A 115 5.58 -4.90 -0.14
CA MET A 115 5.61 -6.29 0.31
C MET A 115 4.53 -6.58 1.36
N ALA A 116 4.27 -7.87 1.62
CA ALA A 116 3.36 -8.30 2.68
C ALA A 116 3.92 -9.49 3.49
#